data_90e5026aca6ba67e18f6aa08aa4ec7ce
#
_entry.id   90e5026aca6ba67e18f6aa08aa4ec7ce
#
_cell.length_a   1.000
_cell.length_b   1.000
_cell.length_c   1.000
_cell.angle_alpha   90.00
_cell.angle_beta   90.00
_cell.angle_gamma   90.00
#
_symmetry.space_group_name_H-M   'P 1'
#
loop_
_entity.id
_entity.type
_entity.pdbx_description
1 polymer ?
#
loop_
_entity_poly.entity_id
_entity_poly.type
_entity_poly.pdbx_seq_one_letter_code
_entity_poly.pdbx_strand_id
1 'polypeptide(L)'
;MSFFKKLFSSEKKQTLDKGLEQSKTSFFSKLTKAVAGKTKVDDEVLDNLEEILISSDVGVNTTLKIITRIEKHVSENKYLGTGELNEILRNEIASLLSETNSGEATEFVIPTTTKPYVLMVVGVNGVGKTTTIGKLAHQFKKQGHNVVLGAADTFRAAAIDQLQVWADRVGVPLVKQQMGSDPASVAFDTLQSAVSQNADIVIIDTAGRLHNKVNLMNELTKVKRVMQKVVGEAPHDVLLVLDGSTGQNAFEQAKQFTAATEVTSLAVTKLDGTAKGGVVIGISDQFQIPVKYIGVGEGIEDLQVFNKYEFVDSFFK
;
A
#
# COMPACT_ATOMS: atom_id res chain seq x y z
N MET A 1 11.78 4.85 26.60
CA MET A 1 11.93 4.22 25.28
C MET A 1 13.30 3.59 25.19
N SER A 2 13.39 2.28 24.89
CA SER A 2 14.68 1.56 24.84
C SER A 2 15.54 2.08 23.68
N PHE A 3 16.87 2.18 23.91
CA PHE A 3 17.91 2.54 22.93
C PHE A 3 17.77 1.72 21.63
N PHE A 4 17.39 0.46 21.71
CA PHE A 4 17.10 -0.42 20.58
C PHE A 4 15.91 0.08 19.73
N LYS A 5 14.79 0.54 20.33
CA LYS A 5 13.65 1.11 19.57
C LYS A 5 14.06 2.35 18.76
N LYS A 6 14.97 3.16 19.28
CA LYS A 6 15.48 4.38 18.63
C LYS A 6 16.43 4.06 17.47
N LEU A 7 17.23 2.98 17.58
CA LEU A 7 18.14 2.53 16.52
C LEU A 7 17.35 1.92 15.33
N PHE A 8 16.39 1.04 15.62
CA PHE A 8 15.52 0.44 14.58
C PHE A 8 14.64 1.46 13.87
N SER A 9 14.16 2.48 14.56
CA SER A 9 13.43 3.61 13.96
C SER A 9 14.33 4.42 13.02
N SER A 10 15.62 4.59 13.34
CA SER A 10 16.58 5.30 12.51
C SER A 10 16.92 4.54 11.23
N GLU A 11 17.12 3.22 11.30
CA GLU A 11 17.40 2.38 10.12
C GLU A 11 16.20 2.30 9.16
N LYS A 12 14.98 2.12 9.69
CA LYS A 12 13.75 2.13 8.87
C LYS A 12 13.56 3.46 8.15
N LYS A 13 13.82 4.57 8.82
CA LYS A 13 13.74 5.91 8.22
C LYS A 13 14.79 6.10 7.12
N GLN A 14 16.02 5.66 7.33
CA GLN A 14 17.07 5.72 6.30
C GLN A 14 16.70 4.89 5.06
N THR A 15 16.13 3.71 5.25
CA THR A 15 15.65 2.87 4.14
C THR A 15 14.48 3.53 3.40
N LEU A 16 13.56 4.17 4.12
CA LEU A 16 12.47 4.94 3.53
C LEU A 16 12.99 6.13 2.72
N ASP A 17 13.86 6.95 3.31
CA ASP A 17 14.44 8.13 2.66
C ASP A 17 15.21 7.73 1.39
N LYS A 18 15.96 6.62 1.42
CA LYS A 18 16.67 6.08 0.26
C LYS A 18 15.69 5.54 -0.80
N GLY A 19 14.67 4.82 -0.38
CA GLY A 19 13.65 4.27 -1.28
C GLY A 19 12.80 5.36 -1.96
N LEU A 20 12.64 6.52 -1.36
CA LEU A 20 11.88 7.65 -1.92
C LEU A 20 12.75 8.74 -2.56
N GLU A 21 14.07 8.53 -2.67
CA GLU A 21 15.02 9.55 -3.13
C GLU A 21 14.68 10.10 -4.52
N GLN A 22 14.25 9.25 -5.46
CA GLN A 22 13.87 9.69 -6.81
C GLN A 22 12.59 10.54 -6.78
N SER A 23 11.57 10.11 -6.04
CA SER A 23 10.33 10.88 -5.87
C SER A 23 10.59 12.22 -5.19
N LYS A 24 11.38 12.22 -4.13
CA LYS A 24 11.81 13.41 -3.40
C LYS A 24 12.55 14.39 -4.30
N THR A 25 13.61 13.94 -4.98
CA THR A 25 14.44 14.82 -5.82
C THR A 25 13.61 15.45 -6.92
N SER A 26 12.73 14.70 -7.55
CA SER A 26 11.84 15.20 -8.60
C SER A 26 10.83 16.23 -8.06
N PHE A 27 10.14 15.92 -6.98
CA PHE A 27 9.10 16.77 -6.38
C PHE A 27 9.72 18.04 -5.79
N PHE A 28 10.72 17.91 -4.92
CA PHE A 28 11.35 19.02 -4.21
C PHE A 28 12.06 20.00 -5.16
N SER A 29 12.75 19.47 -6.20
CA SER A 29 13.41 20.32 -7.19
C SER A 29 12.43 21.17 -8.00
N LYS A 30 11.26 20.61 -8.35
CA LYS A 30 10.20 21.34 -9.05
C LYS A 30 9.58 22.40 -8.13
N LEU A 31 9.26 22.02 -6.88
CA LEU A 31 8.66 22.93 -5.90
C LEU A 31 9.60 24.10 -5.61
N THR A 32 10.90 23.86 -5.40
CA THR A 32 11.89 24.92 -5.17
C THR A 32 11.96 25.88 -6.36
N LYS A 33 11.88 25.38 -7.60
CA LYS A 33 11.86 26.24 -8.79
C LYS A 33 10.59 27.06 -8.89
N ALA A 34 9.42 26.51 -8.54
CA ALA A 34 8.13 27.18 -8.62
C ALA A 34 8.07 28.40 -7.68
N VAL A 35 8.75 28.32 -6.52
CA VAL A 35 8.77 29.42 -5.54
C VAL A 35 10.02 30.31 -5.64
N ALA A 36 10.97 30.00 -6.52
CA ALA A 36 12.21 30.74 -6.65
C ALA A 36 11.95 32.20 -7.07
N GLY A 37 12.49 33.14 -6.28
CA GLY A 37 12.31 34.59 -6.54
C GLY A 37 10.95 35.15 -6.17
N LYS A 38 10.02 34.34 -5.68
CA LYS A 38 8.71 34.81 -5.20
C LYS A 38 8.77 35.08 -3.70
N THR A 39 8.14 36.15 -3.27
CA THR A 39 8.03 36.53 -1.84
C THR A 39 6.66 36.24 -1.24
N LYS A 40 5.66 35.95 -2.10
CA LYS A 40 4.27 35.67 -1.73
C LYS A 40 3.76 34.47 -2.52
N VAL A 41 2.76 33.80 -1.97
CA VAL A 41 1.98 32.78 -2.68
C VAL A 41 0.90 33.53 -3.47
N ASP A 42 1.12 33.65 -4.77
CA ASP A 42 0.19 34.23 -5.74
C ASP A 42 -0.39 33.15 -6.66
N ASP A 43 -1.31 33.53 -7.56
CA ASP A 43 -1.96 32.60 -8.48
C ASP A 43 -0.94 31.82 -9.33
N GLU A 44 0.15 32.47 -9.76
CA GLU A 44 1.22 31.82 -10.53
C GLU A 44 1.93 30.71 -9.72
N VAL A 45 2.14 30.94 -8.42
CA VAL A 45 2.71 29.91 -7.51
C VAL A 45 1.73 28.74 -7.34
N LEU A 46 0.43 29.02 -7.22
CA LEU A 46 -0.61 28.00 -7.08
C LEU A 46 -0.75 27.16 -8.35
N ASP A 47 -0.76 27.81 -9.53
CA ASP A 47 -0.79 27.12 -10.83
C ASP A 47 0.43 26.19 -11.02
N ASN A 48 1.62 26.68 -10.69
CA ASN A 48 2.84 25.88 -10.73
C ASN A 48 2.79 24.70 -9.75
N LEU A 49 2.23 24.90 -8.56
CA LEU A 49 2.06 23.85 -7.56
C LEU A 49 1.07 22.78 -8.04
N GLU A 50 -0.03 23.19 -8.68
CA GLU A 50 -0.98 22.28 -9.30
C GLU A 50 -0.30 21.39 -10.36
N GLU A 51 0.49 21.99 -11.27
CA GLU A 51 1.25 21.25 -12.28
C GLU A 51 2.23 20.25 -11.64
N ILE A 52 2.93 20.64 -10.57
CA ILE A 52 3.86 19.77 -9.86
C ILE A 52 3.13 18.57 -9.25
N LEU A 53 2.01 18.78 -8.56
CA LEU A 53 1.22 17.72 -7.94
C LEU A 53 0.68 16.74 -9.00
N ILE A 54 0.13 17.24 -10.11
CA ILE A 54 -0.37 16.42 -11.22
C ILE A 54 0.78 15.62 -11.86
N SER A 55 1.91 16.28 -12.15
CA SER A 55 3.08 15.62 -12.76
C SER A 55 3.76 14.59 -11.84
N SER A 56 3.46 14.63 -10.54
CA SER A 56 3.90 13.65 -9.55
C SER A 56 2.89 12.53 -9.30
N ASP A 57 1.86 12.42 -10.16
CA ASP A 57 0.78 11.41 -10.10
C ASP A 57 -0.11 11.48 -8.84
N VAL A 58 -0.25 12.66 -8.20
CA VAL A 58 -1.21 12.86 -7.10
C VAL A 58 -2.66 12.71 -7.59
N GLY A 59 -2.91 12.95 -8.87
CA GLY A 59 -4.24 12.90 -9.48
C GLY A 59 -4.99 14.23 -9.37
N VAL A 60 -5.80 14.53 -10.38
CA VAL A 60 -6.46 15.85 -10.53
C VAL A 60 -7.34 16.20 -9.34
N ASN A 61 -8.23 15.29 -8.92
CA ASN A 61 -9.19 15.56 -7.86
C ASN A 61 -8.52 15.87 -6.51
N THR A 62 -7.51 15.11 -6.15
CA THR A 62 -6.74 15.29 -4.92
C THR A 62 -5.89 16.56 -4.99
N THR A 63 -5.30 16.85 -6.16
CA THR A 63 -4.58 18.11 -6.40
C THR A 63 -5.48 19.31 -6.18
N LEU A 64 -6.66 19.35 -6.78
CA LEU A 64 -7.62 20.46 -6.59
C LEU A 64 -8.03 20.63 -5.13
N LYS A 65 -8.22 19.54 -4.37
CA LYS A 65 -8.47 19.63 -2.93
C LYS A 65 -7.31 20.30 -2.19
N ILE A 66 -6.07 19.92 -2.49
CA ILE A 66 -4.86 20.49 -1.87
C ILE A 66 -4.78 21.99 -2.19
N ILE A 67 -4.90 22.35 -3.48
CA ILE A 67 -4.85 23.77 -3.92
C ILE A 67 -5.93 24.59 -3.23
N THR A 68 -7.19 24.16 -3.24
CA THR A 68 -8.30 24.87 -2.58
C THR A 68 -8.05 25.09 -1.07
N ARG A 69 -7.47 24.08 -0.38
CA ARG A 69 -7.10 24.23 1.04
C ARG A 69 -5.98 25.25 1.24
N ILE A 70 -4.98 25.26 0.36
CA ILE A 70 -3.89 26.26 0.39
C ILE A 70 -4.44 27.66 0.09
N GLU A 71 -5.28 27.83 -0.93
CA GLU A 71 -5.94 29.10 -1.25
C GLU A 71 -6.69 29.66 -0.04
N LYS A 72 -7.43 28.78 0.67
CA LYS A 72 -8.11 29.18 1.89
C LYS A 72 -7.12 29.69 2.96
N HIS A 73 -6.03 28.97 3.19
CA HIS A 73 -4.98 29.41 4.12
C HIS A 73 -4.38 30.76 3.71
N VAL A 74 -4.12 30.96 2.41
CA VAL A 74 -3.59 32.23 1.87
C VAL A 74 -4.58 33.37 2.09
N SER A 75 -5.87 33.14 1.87
CA SER A 75 -6.91 34.16 2.05
C SER A 75 -7.14 34.58 3.50
N GLU A 76 -7.02 33.63 4.43
CA GLU A 76 -7.18 33.86 5.87
C GLU A 76 -5.96 34.57 6.49
N ASN A 77 -4.76 34.27 5.99
CA ASN A 77 -3.49 34.80 6.47
C ASN A 77 -2.93 35.80 5.42
N LYS A 78 -3.24 37.07 5.54
CA LYS A 78 -2.96 38.13 4.55
C LYS A 78 -1.52 38.22 4.00
N TYR A 79 -0.56 37.51 4.58
CA TYR A 79 0.84 37.45 4.15
C TYR A 79 1.42 36.07 4.37
N LEU A 80 1.24 35.18 3.40
CA LEU A 80 1.91 33.88 3.40
C LEU A 80 3.20 33.99 2.58
N GLY A 81 4.32 33.86 3.26
CA GLY A 81 5.63 33.78 2.59
C GLY A 81 5.82 32.40 1.94
N THR A 82 6.59 32.34 0.86
CA THR A 82 6.90 31.06 0.19
C THR A 82 7.62 30.06 1.10
N GLY A 83 8.26 30.52 2.18
CA GLY A 83 8.86 29.64 3.20
C GLY A 83 7.84 28.86 4.02
N GLU A 84 6.64 29.40 4.22
CA GLU A 84 5.56 28.74 4.96
C GLU A 84 4.76 27.78 4.07
N LEU A 85 4.82 27.96 2.73
CA LEU A 85 4.10 27.11 1.78
C LEU A 85 4.47 25.63 1.92
N ASN A 86 5.75 25.32 2.16
CA ASN A 86 6.20 23.94 2.34
C ASN A 86 5.58 23.30 3.58
N GLU A 87 5.45 24.03 4.68
CA GLU A 87 4.83 23.54 5.91
C GLU A 87 3.33 23.32 5.73
N ILE A 88 2.66 24.25 5.04
CA ILE A 88 1.23 24.15 4.76
C ILE A 88 0.96 22.96 3.84
N LEU A 89 1.68 22.86 2.73
CA LEU A 89 1.54 21.75 1.79
C LEU A 89 1.78 20.40 2.49
N ARG A 90 2.82 20.29 3.30
CA ARG A 90 3.11 19.12 4.11
C ARG A 90 1.95 18.77 5.05
N ASN A 91 1.41 19.76 5.75
CA ASN A 91 0.33 19.56 6.71
C ASN A 91 -0.97 19.16 5.99
N GLU A 92 -1.28 19.76 4.84
CA GLU A 92 -2.47 19.41 4.05
C GLU A 92 -2.39 17.99 3.49
N ILE A 93 -1.24 17.58 2.96
CA ILE A 93 -1.05 16.20 2.50
C ILE A 93 -1.17 15.21 3.67
N ALA A 94 -0.55 15.50 4.81
CA ALA A 94 -0.65 14.66 5.99
C ALA A 94 -2.09 14.59 6.53
N SER A 95 -2.85 15.69 6.45
CA SER A 95 -4.27 15.74 6.81
C SER A 95 -5.11 14.86 5.91
N LEU A 96 -4.95 14.94 4.59
CA LEU A 96 -5.64 14.06 3.63
C LEU A 96 -5.39 12.59 3.90
N LEU A 97 -4.14 12.21 4.14
CA LEU A 97 -3.79 10.83 4.50
C LEU A 97 -4.34 10.41 5.86
N SER A 98 -4.64 11.36 6.76
CA SER A 98 -5.22 11.09 8.08
C SER A 98 -6.71 10.81 8.02
N GLU A 99 -7.41 11.43 7.08
CA GLU A 99 -8.86 11.25 6.92
C GLU A 99 -9.21 9.79 6.54
N THR A 100 -8.26 9.08 5.90
CA THR A 100 -8.42 7.68 5.50
C THR A 100 -7.83 6.67 6.49
N ASN A 101 -6.90 7.11 7.35
CA ASN A 101 -6.19 6.24 8.30
C ASN A 101 -6.66 6.51 9.73
N SER A 102 -7.54 5.69 10.25
CA SER A 102 -7.96 5.70 11.66
C SER A 102 -6.93 5.03 12.56
N GLY A 103 -5.75 5.63 12.72
CA GLY A 103 -4.76 5.17 13.69
C GLY A 103 -3.32 5.10 13.15
N GLU A 104 -2.36 5.42 14.00
CA GLU A 104 -0.92 5.26 13.72
C GLU A 104 -0.54 3.78 13.92
N ALA A 105 -0.58 2.98 12.86
CA ALA A 105 0.01 1.65 12.90
C ALA A 105 1.53 1.80 12.80
N THR A 106 2.24 1.61 13.89
CA THR A 106 3.71 1.60 13.93
C THR A 106 4.30 0.20 13.75
N GLU A 107 3.47 -0.83 13.76
CA GLU A 107 3.86 -2.24 13.72
C GLU A 107 2.90 -3.05 12.84
N PHE A 108 3.34 -4.24 12.40
CA PHE A 108 2.49 -5.22 11.75
C PHE A 108 1.52 -5.81 12.79
N VAL A 109 0.37 -5.19 12.99
CA VAL A 109 -0.59 -5.59 14.02
C VAL A 109 -1.78 -6.28 13.38
N ILE A 110 -2.17 -7.42 13.95
CA ILE A 110 -3.44 -8.08 13.67
C ILE A 110 -4.35 -8.03 14.89
N PRO A 111 -5.67 -7.98 14.70
CA PRO A 111 -6.59 -8.12 15.81
C PRO A 111 -6.42 -9.49 16.52
N THR A 112 -6.23 -9.48 17.82
CA THR A 112 -6.03 -10.71 18.62
C THR A 112 -7.34 -11.45 18.90
N THR A 113 -8.48 -10.80 18.64
CA THR A 113 -9.82 -11.32 18.92
C THR A 113 -10.32 -12.33 17.89
N THR A 114 -9.69 -12.39 16.71
CA THR A 114 -10.15 -13.22 15.58
C THR A 114 -9.03 -14.17 15.15
N LYS A 115 -9.30 -15.48 15.20
CA LYS A 115 -8.36 -16.53 14.79
C LYS A 115 -9.04 -17.55 13.88
N PRO A 116 -8.46 -17.86 12.71
CA PRO A 116 -7.33 -17.14 12.09
C PRO A 116 -7.77 -15.77 11.54
N TYR A 117 -6.89 -14.77 11.62
CA TYR A 117 -7.06 -13.53 10.85
C TYR A 117 -6.75 -13.82 9.37
N VAL A 118 -7.69 -13.55 8.48
CA VAL A 118 -7.58 -13.91 7.06
C VAL A 118 -7.33 -12.69 6.22
N LEU A 119 -6.16 -12.66 5.56
CA LEU A 119 -5.72 -11.64 4.62
C LEU A 119 -5.80 -12.16 3.19
N MET A 120 -6.65 -11.57 2.37
CA MET A 120 -6.73 -11.84 0.93
C MET A 120 -5.91 -10.80 0.17
N VAL A 121 -4.89 -11.23 -0.58
CA VAL A 121 -4.02 -10.31 -1.33
C VAL A 121 -4.43 -10.30 -2.79
N VAL A 122 -4.80 -9.12 -3.29
CA VAL A 122 -5.27 -8.90 -4.67
C VAL A 122 -4.42 -7.86 -5.40
N GLY A 123 -4.52 -7.79 -6.73
CA GLY A 123 -3.79 -6.86 -7.58
C GLY A 123 -3.38 -7.49 -8.89
N VAL A 124 -2.93 -6.73 -9.87
CA VAL A 124 -2.53 -7.25 -11.19
C VAL A 124 -1.23 -8.03 -11.12
N ASN A 125 -0.91 -8.79 -12.19
CA ASN A 125 0.37 -9.48 -12.26
C ASN A 125 1.53 -8.50 -12.35
N GLY A 126 2.65 -8.83 -11.68
CA GLY A 126 3.87 -8.02 -11.72
C GLY A 126 3.94 -6.88 -10.69
N VAL A 127 2.87 -6.58 -9.97
CA VAL A 127 2.89 -5.53 -8.91
C VAL A 127 3.62 -5.95 -7.63
N GLY A 128 4.05 -7.20 -7.50
CA GLY A 128 4.76 -7.68 -6.32
C GLY A 128 3.89 -8.36 -5.26
N LYS A 129 2.69 -8.88 -5.59
CA LYS A 129 1.83 -9.60 -4.62
C LYS A 129 2.57 -10.70 -3.87
N THR A 130 3.11 -11.69 -4.58
CA THR A 130 3.78 -12.85 -3.99
C THR A 130 4.98 -12.44 -3.13
N THR A 131 5.74 -11.43 -3.56
CA THR A 131 6.84 -10.85 -2.78
C THR A 131 6.32 -10.16 -1.52
N THR A 132 5.25 -9.38 -1.62
CA THR A 132 4.59 -8.74 -0.46
C THR A 132 4.10 -9.77 0.54
N ILE A 133 3.46 -10.85 0.07
CA ILE A 133 3.02 -11.97 0.92
C ILE A 133 4.19 -12.60 1.67
N GLY A 134 5.30 -12.88 0.98
CA GLY A 134 6.49 -13.43 1.62
C GLY A 134 7.08 -12.53 2.70
N LYS A 135 7.15 -11.22 2.43
CA LYS A 135 7.62 -10.22 3.39
C LYS A 135 6.67 -10.06 4.58
N LEU A 136 5.35 -10.06 4.35
CA LEU A 136 4.35 -10.03 5.42
C LEU A 136 4.43 -11.29 6.30
N ALA A 137 4.51 -12.47 5.69
CA ALA A 137 4.66 -13.73 6.42
C ALA A 137 5.92 -13.72 7.30
N HIS A 138 7.03 -13.17 6.79
CA HIS A 138 8.26 -12.99 7.56
C HIS A 138 8.05 -12.08 8.77
N GLN A 139 7.43 -10.92 8.59
CA GLN A 139 7.20 -9.96 9.68
C GLN A 139 6.28 -10.53 10.76
N PHE A 140 5.17 -11.18 10.37
CA PHE A 140 4.26 -11.80 11.32
C PHE A 140 4.91 -12.97 12.08
N LYS A 141 5.67 -13.81 11.38
CA LYS A 141 6.41 -14.90 12.04
C LYS A 141 7.46 -14.37 13.01
N LYS A 142 8.17 -13.30 12.66
CA LYS A 142 9.15 -12.63 13.53
C LYS A 142 8.51 -12.09 14.83
N GLN A 143 7.21 -11.76 14.77
CA GLN A 143 6.42 -11.36 15.95
C GLN A 143 5.84 -12.55 16.74
N GLY A 144 6.13 -13.78 16.32
CA GLY A 144 5.71 -15.00 17.00
C GLY A 144 4.35 -15.56 16.56
N HIS A 145 3.77 -15.04 15.47
CA HIS A 145 2.50 -15.55 14.95
C HIS A 145 2.67 -16.83 14.12
N ASN A 146 1.72 -17.75 14.25
CA ASN A 146 1.57 -18.91 13.38
C ASN A 146 0.90 -18.50 12.09
N VAL A 147 1.65 -18.50 10.97
CA VAL A 147 1.20 -18.04 9.65
C VAL A 147 1.02 -19.24 8.73
N VAL A 148 -0.09 -19.27 7.96
CA VAL A 148 -0.34 -20.24 6.89
C VAL A 148 -0.55 -19.49 5.59
N LEU A 149 0.10 -19.95 4.50
CA LEU A 149 -0.05 -19.39 3.16
C LEU A 149 -0.94 -20.25 2.29
N GLY A 150 -1.71 -19.62 1.39
CA GLY A 150 -2.53 -20.29 0.38
C GLY A 150 -2.20 -19.82 -1.04
N ALA A 151 -1.86 -20.75 -1.94
CA ALA A 151 -1.49 -20.47 -3.34
C ALA A 151 -2.72 -20.55 -4.26
N ALA A 152 -3.58 -19.50 -4.23
CA ALA A 152 -4.78 -19.46 -5.07
C ALA A 152 -4.56 -18.80 -6.44
N ASP A 153 -3.35 -18.38 -6.84
CA ASP A 153 -2.98 -18.10 -8.25
C ASP A 153 -2.64 -19.42 -8.98
N THR A 154 -3.64 -20.30 -9.11
CA THR A 154 -3.48 -21.69 -9.57
C THR A 154 -3.15 -21.81 -11.05
N PHE A 155 -3.37 -20.78 -11.84
CA PHE A 155 -3.13 -20.80 -13.28
C PHE A 155 -1.69 -20.44 -13.69
N ARG A 156 -0.86 -20.07 -12.73
CA ARG A 156 0.55 -19.70 -12.97
C ARG A 156 1.47 -20.58 -12.14
N ALA A 157 2.05 -21.62 -12.81
CA ALA A 157 3.01 -22.50 -12.15
C ALA A 157 4.15 -21.69 -11.46
N ALA A 158 4.71 -20.72 -12.16
CA ALA A 158 5.75 -19.87 -11.59
C ALA A 158 5.31 -19.05 -10.37
N ALA A 159 4.02 -18.71 -10.22
CA ALA A 159 3.52 -18.03 -9.02
C ALA A 159 3.45 -19.00 -7.83
N ILE A 160 2.98 -20.22 -8.05
CA ILE A 160 2.95 -21.27 -7.02
C ILE A 160 4.38 -21.59 -6.55
N ASP A 161 5.31 -21.76 -7.49
CA ASP A 161 6.72 -22.06 -7.18
C ASP A 161 7.38 -20.89 -6.44
N GLN A 162 7.12 -19.65 -6.85
CA GLN A 162 7.63 -18.46 -6.18
C GLN A 162 7.10 -18.36 -4.74
N LEU A 163 5.81 -18.66 -4.52
CA LEU A 163 5.23 -18.64 -3.18
C LEU A 163 5.80 -19.77 -2.32
N GLN A 164 6.10 -20.95 -2.92
CA GLN A 164 6.78 -22.05 -2.23
C GLN A 164 8.17 -21.63 -1.75
N VAL A 165 8.95 -20.98 -2.61
CA VAL A 165 10.29 -20.46 -2.23
C VAL A 165 10.18 -19.49 -1.04
N TRP A 166 9.18 -18.62 -1.03
CA TRP A 166 8.93 -17.74 0.11
C TRP A 166 8.52 -18.50 1.36
N ALA A 167 7.61 -19.46 1.24
CA ALA A 167 7.17 -20.32 2.36
C ALA A 167 8.33 -21.04 3.00
N ASP A 168 9.19 -21.65 2.19
CA ASP A 168 10.41 -22.37 2.64
C ASP A 168 11.41 -21.42 3.30
N ARG A 169 11.67 -20.25 2.68
CA ARG A 169 12.59 -19.23 3.21
C ARG A 169 12.14 -18.70 4.56
N VAL A 170 10.86 -18.46 4.72
CA VAL A 170 10.26 -17.97 5.96
C VAL A 170 10.04 -19.11 6.96
N GLY A 171 9.90 -20.34 6.47
CA GLY A 171 9.60 -21.54 7.26
C GLY A 171 8.15 -21.54 7.76
N VAL A 172 7.19 -21.28 6.88
CA VAL A 172 5.76 -21.33 7.15
C VAL A 172 5.07 -22.34 6.22
N PRO A 173 3.98 -23.01 6.64
CA PRO A 173 3.25 -23.95 5.80
C PRO A 173 2.60 -23.23 4.62
N LEU A 174 2.60 -23.92 3.45
CA LEU A 174 1.91 -23.52 2.24
C LEU A 174 0.88 -24.56 1.85
N VAL A 175 -0.36 -24.17 1.68
CA VAL A 175 -1.42 -24.99 1.07
C VAL A 175 -1.52 -24.64 -0.41
N LYS A 176 -1.35 -25.66 -1.25
CA LYS A 176 -1.43 -25.57 -2.71
C LYS A 176 -2.11 -26.81 -3.29
N GLN A 177 -2.69 -26.68 -4.46
CA GLN A 177 -3.21 -27.78 -5.27
C GLN A 177 -2.50 -27.84 -6.62
N GLN A 178 -2.89 -28.77 -7.47
CA GLN A 178 -2.34 -28.88 -8.82
C GLN A 178 -2.63 -27.62 -9.65
N MET A 179 -1.73 -27.32 -10.58
CA MET A 179 -1.94 -26.23 -11.54
C MET A 179 -3.30 -26.39 -12.26
N GLY A 180 -4.05 -25.30 -12.36
CA GLY A 180 -5.39 -25.25 -12.95
C GLY A 180 -6.53 -25.67 -12.02
N SER A 181 -6.25 -26.00 -10.76
CA SER A 181 -7.30 -26.21 -9.75
C SER A 181 -8.12 -24.93 -9.52
N ASP A 182 -9.34 -25.09 -8.99
CA ASP A 182 -10.20 -23.95 -8.64
C ASP A 182 -9.56 -23.11 -7.52
N PRO A 183 -9.26 -21.82 -7.73
CA PRO A 183 -8.71 -20.93 -6.71
C PRO A 183 -9.51 -20.91 -5.41
N ALA A 184 -10.84 -21.00 -5.52
CA ALA A 184 -11.73 -21.03 -4.35
C ALA A 184 -11.57 -22.32 -3.52
N SER A 185 -11.27 -23.45 -4.17
CA SER A 185 -10.96 -24.71 -3.50
C SER A 185 -9.66 -24.61 -2.69
N VAL A 186 -8.62 -23.99 -3.26
CA VAL A 186 -7.36 -23.77 -2.55
C VAL A 186 -7.58 -22.86 -1.32
N ALA A 187 -8.34 -21.79 -1.46
CA ALA A 187 -8.65 -20.92 -0.35
C ALA A 187 -9.43 -21.65 0.76
N PHE A 188 -10.39 -22.50 0.39
CA PHE A 188 -11.15 -23.31 1.33
C PHE A 188 -10.24 -24.25 2.12
N ASP A 189 -9.41 -25.03 1.42
CA ASP A 189 -8.49 -26.00 2.05
C ASP A 189 -7.47 -25.28 2.94
N THR A 190 -7.00 -24.10 2.51
CA THR A 190 -6.08 -23.28 3.31
C THR A 190 -6.70 -22.87 4.63
N LEU A 191 -7.94 -22.37 4.61
CA LEU A 191 -8.63 -21.96 5.83
C LEU A 191 -8.93 -23.14 6.73
N GLN A 192 -9.38 -24.29 6.18
CA GLN A 192 -9.59 -25.51 6.97
C GLN A 192 -8.31 -25.99 7.64
N SER A 193 -7.20 -26.00 6.89
CA SER A 193 -5.89 -26.35 7.42
C SER A 193 -5.46 -25.39 8.54
N ALA A 194 -5.65 -24.10 8.34
CA ALA A 194 -5.30 -23.07 9.32
C ALA A 194 -6.11 -23.19 10.62
N VAL A 195 -7.42 -23.42 10.51
CA VAL A 195 -8.30 -23.64 11.68
C VAL A 195 -7.84 -24.89 12.44
N SER A 196 -7.57 -26.01 11.75
CA SER A 196 -7.12 -27.25 12.38
C SER A 196 -5.77 -27.13 13.09
N GLN A 197 -4.88 -26.24 12.60
CA GLN A 197 -3.55 -25.97 13.15
C GLN A 197 -3.56 -24.84 14.19
N ASN A 198 -4.74 -24.25 14.50
CA ASN A 198 -4.87 -23.07 15.36
C ASN A 198 -3.94 -21.92 14.92
N ALA A 199 -3.87 -21.68 13.60
CA ALA A 199 -3.07 -20.59 13.05
C ALA A 199 -3.59 -19.21 13.49
N ASP A 200 -2.68 -18.25 13.64
CA ASP A 200 -3.05 -16.88 13.98
C ASP A 200 -3.43 -16.10 12.72
N ILE A 201 -2.75 -16.36 11.59
CA ILE A 201 -2.89 -15.63 10.33
C ILE A 201 -2.94 -16.58 9.15
N VAL A 202 -3.82 -16.28 8.21
CA VAL A 202 -3.84 -16.86 6.87
C VAL A 202 -3.62 -15.78 5.83
N ILE A 203 -2.72 -15.99 4.87
CA ILE A 203 -2.51 -15.08 3.75
C ILE A 203 -2.75 -15.84 2.45
N ILE A 204 -3.72 -15.37 1.64
CA ILE A 204 -4.10 -15.99 0.37
C ILE A 204 -3.54 -15.18 -0.80
N ASP A 205 -2.65 -15.77 -1.60
CA ASP A 205 -2.21 -15.22 -2.90
C ASP A 205 -3.25 -15.49 -3.95
N THR A 206 -3.66 -14.49 -4.72
CA THR A 206 -4.70 -14.61 -5.76
C THR A 206 -4.17 -14.28 -7.15
N ALA A 207 -4.88 -14.72 -8.18
CA ALA A 207 -4.60 -14.38 -9.56
C ALA A 207 -4.72 -12.85 -9.81
N GLY A 208 -4.00 -12.36 -10.83
CA GLY A 208 -3.98 -10.94 -11.19
C GLY A 208 -4.08 -10.69 -12.69
N ARG A 209 -4.79 -11.51 -13.46
CA ARG A 209 -4.89 -11.44 -14.92
C ARG A 209 -5.94 -10.43 -15.38
N LEU A 210 -5.60 -9.13 -15.33
CA LEU A 210 -6.54 -8.07 -15.63
C LEU A 210 -6.99 -8.02 -17.11
N HIS A 211 -6.26 -8.62 -18.05
CA HIS A 211 -6.67 -8.72 -19.46
C HIS A 211 -7.98 -9.53 -19.65
N ASN A 212 -8.32 -10.42 -18.71
CA ASN A 212 -9.61 -11.09 -18.64
C ASN A 212 -10.39 -10.62 -17.41
N LYS A 213 -10.65 -9.32 -17.36
CA LYS A 213 -11.17 -8.59 -16.22
C LYS A 213 -12.42 -9.23 -15.59
N VAL A 214 -13.43 -9.54 -16.41
CA VAL A 214 -14.71 -10.06 -15.90
C VAL A 214 -14.52 -11.41 -15.20
N ASN A 215 -13.76 -12.31 -15.80
CA ASN A 215 -13.51 -13.63 -15.23
C ASN A 215 -12.68 -13.53 -13.93
N LEU A 216 -11.66 -12.66 -13.90
CA LEU A 216 -10.86 -12.43 -12.71
C LEU A 216 -11.73 -11.89 -11.55
N MET A 217 -12.58 -10.90 -11.81
CA MET A 217 -13.43 -10.30 -10.77
C MET A 217 -14.44 -11.31 -10.22
N ASN A 218 -15.03 -12.13 -11.08
CA ASN A 218 -15.92 -13.22 -10.67
C ASN A 218 -15.17 -14.29 -9.84
N GLU A 219 -13.94 -14.64 -10.24
CA GLU A 219 -13.09 -15.57 -9.50
C GLU A 219 -12.77 -15.04 -8.10
N LEU A 220 -12.33 -13.78 -7.98
CA LEU A 220 -12.02 -13.16 -6.69
C LEU A 220 -13.25 -13.09 -5.77
N THR A 221 -14.41 -12.74 -6.33
CA THR A 221 -15.69 -12.73 -5.59
C THR A 221 -16.05 -14.13 -5.12
N LYS A 222 -15.82 -15.18 -5.95
CA LYS A 222 -16.03 -16.57 -5.56
C LYS A 222 -15.09 -16.99 -4.43
N VAL A 223 -13.80 -16.66 -4.53
CA VAL A 223 -12.79 -16.94 -3.48
C VAL A 223 -13.23 -16.33 -2.16
N LYS A 224 -13.60 -15.04 -2.14
CA LYS A 224 -14.12 -14.34 -0.95
C LYS A 224 -15.32 -15.08 -0.34
N ARG A 225 -16.32 -15.42 -1.16
CA ARG A 225 -17.54 -16.11 -0.70
C ARG A 225 -17.24 -17.50 -0.10
N VAL A 226 -16.26 -18.21 -0.66
CA VAL A 226 -15.90 -19.54 -0.18
C VAL A 226 -15.13 -19.48 1.14
N MET A 227 -14.29 -18.47 1.35
CA MET A 227 -13.63 -18.23 2.65
C MET A 227 -14.66 -18.07 3.77
N GLN A 228 -15.76 -17.36 3.52
CA GLN A 228 -16.84 -17.10 4.49
C GLN A 228 -17.55 -18.38 4.95
N LYS A 229 -17.46 -19.49 4.18
CA LYS A 229 -18.03 -20.77 4.59
C LYS A 229 -17.21 -21.48 5.67
N VAL A 230 -15.92 -21.11 5.83
CA VAL A 230 -15.02 -21.72 6.82
C VAL A 230 -14.86 -20.77 8.01
N VAL A 231 -14.63 -19.46 7.73
CA VAL A 231 -14.51 -18.40 8.73
C VAL A 231 -15.51 -17.32 8.34
N GLY A 232 -16.61 -17.17 9.09
CA GLY A 232 -17.80 -16.40 8.69
C GLY A 232 -17.53 -14.95 8.30
N GLU A 233 -16.54 -14.31 8.90
CA GLU A 233 -16.15 -12.92 8.63
C GLU A 233 -14.98 -12.78 7.64
N ALA A 234 -14.46 -13.89 7.10
CA ALA A 234 -13.33 -13.85 6.17
C ALA A 234 -13.74 -13.30 4.77
N PRO A 235 -12.82 -12.65 4.07
CA PRO A 235 -11.53 -12.17 4.55
C PRO A 235 -11.71 -10.97 5.48
N HIS A 236 -10.94 -10.90 6.56
CA HIS A 236 -10.93 -9.77 7.50
C HIS A 236 -10.23 -8.54 6.92
N ASP A 237 -9.35 -8.76 5.94
CA ASP A 237 -8.66 -7.71 5.21
C ASP A 237 -8.47 -8.14 3.75
N VAL A 238 -8.80 -7.26 2.83
CA VAL A 238 -8.51 -7.38 1.41
C VAL A 238 -7.44 -6.36 1.06
N LEU A 239 -6.21 -6.84 0.97
CA LEU A 239 -5.04 -6.02 0.68
C LEU A 239 -4.83 -5.91 -0.82
N LEU A 240 -5.05 -4.73 -1.39
CA LEU A 240 -4.71 -4.44 -2.77
C LEU A 240 -3.25 -4.01 -2.88
N VAL A 241 -2.48 -4.77 -3.64
CA VAL A 241 -1.09 -4.44 -3.96
C VAL A 241 -1.05 -3.68 -5.29
N LEU A 242 -0.46 -2.49 -5.26
CA LEU A 242 -0.28 -1.60 -6.40
C LEU A 242 1.20 -1.33 -6.64
N ASP A 243 1.57 -1.16 -7.90
CA ASP A 243 2.91 -0.75 -8.31
C ASP A 243 2.95 0.78 -8.43
N GLY A 244 3.72 1.44 -7.55
CA GLY A 244 3.85 2.89 -7.53
C GLY A 244 4.45 3.49 -8.81
N SER A 245 5.15 2.70 -9.62
CA SER A 245 5.72 3.17 -10.88
C SER A 245 4.68 3.31 -12.01
N THR A 246 3.48 2.73 -11.85
CA THR A 246 2.45 2.73 -12.90
C THR A 246 1.62 4.01 -12.96
N GLY A 247 1.77 4.91 -11.99
CA GLY A 247 1.10 6.21 -11.97
C GLY A 247 -0.43 6.10 -12.08
N GLN A 248 -1.04 6.83 -13.00
CA GLN A 248 -2.49 6.88 -13.20
C GLN A 248 -3.14 5.52 -13.47
N ASN A 249 -2.42 4.54 -14.01
CA ASN A 249 -2.97 3.19 -14.19
C ASN A 249 -3.32 2.51 -12.86
N ALA A 250 -2.64 2.87 -11.76
CA ALA A 250 -2.94 2.33 -10.45
C ALA A 250 -4.34 2.77 -9.94
N PHE A 251 -4.82 3.95 -10.32
CA PHE A 251 -6.17 4.43 -9.98
C PHE A 251 -7.26 3.55 -10.62
N GLU A 252 -7.10 3.20 -11.90
CA GLU A 252 -8.07 2.33 -12.57
C GLU A 252 -8.05 0.91 -11.97
N GLN A 253 -6.87 0.38 -11.60
CA GLN A 253 -6.76 -0.88 -10.87
C GLN A 253 -7.48 -0.79 -9.52
N ALA A 254 -7.22 0.25 -8.71
CA ALA A 254 -7.86 0.43 -7.42
C ALA A 254 -9.39 0.44 -7.56
N LYS A 255 -9.93 1.19 -8.53
CA LYS A 255 -11.37 1.23 -8.82
C LYS A 255 -11.95 -0.15 -9.11
N GLN A 256 -11.28 -0.94 -9.94
CA GLN A 256 -11.79 -2.23 -10.38
C GLN A 256 -11.76 -3.28 -9.28
N PHE A 257 -10.64 -3.38 -8.57
CA PHE A 257 -10.51 -4.33 -7.46
C PHE A 257 -11.44 -3.99 -6.30
N THR A 258 -11.59 -2.69 -5.97
CA THR A 258 -12.51 -2.25 -4.91
C THR A 258 -13.95 -2.62 -5.22
N ALA A 259 -14.40 -2.42 -6.47
CA ALA A 259 -15.74 -2.79 -6.87
C ALA A 259 -16.03 -4.30 -6.80
N ALA A 260 -15.01 -5.16 -6.97
CA ALA A 260 -15.17 -6.61 -7.00
C ALA A 260 -14.97 -7.29 -5.64
N THR A 261 -14.08 -6.76 -4.81
CA THR A 261 -13.62 -7.45 -3.59
C THR A 261 -13.78 -6.64 -2.32
N GLU A 262 -14.23 -5.38 -2.41
CA GLU A 262 -14.35 -4.47 -1.28
C GLU A 262 -13.00 -4.32 -0.58
N VAL A 263 -12.00 -3.78 -1.30
CA VAL A 263 -10.64 -3.55 -0.79
C VAL A 263 -10.69 -2.74 0.51
N THR A 264 -10.00 -3.21 1.53
CA THR A 264 -9.97 -2.60 2.86
C THR A 264 -8.64 -1.94 3.18
N SER A 265 -7.57 -2.29 2.45
CA SER A 265 -6.25 -1.71 2.66
C SER A 265 -5.37 -1.76 1.41
N LEU A 266 -4.36 -0.89 1.36
CA LEU A 266 -3.42 -0.78 0.26
C LEU A 266 -2.00 -1.16 0.69
N ALA A 267 -1.27 -1.81 -0.22
CA ALA A 267 0.19 -1.89 -0.20
C ALA A 267 0.71 -1.29 -1.52
N VAL A 268 1.57 -0.30 -1.44
CA VAL A 268 2.19 0.31 -2.62
C VAL A 268 3.65 -0.10 -2.70
N THR A 269 4.03 -0.78 -3.77
CA THR A 269 5.36 -1.35 -4.00
C THR A 269 6.17 -0.52 -5.00
N LYS A 270 7.45 -0.81 -5.13
CA LYS A 270 8.39 -0.24 -6.11
C LYS A 270 8.52 1.28 -6.03
N LEU A 271 8.37 1.82 -4.83
CA LEU A 271 8.55 3.26 -4.62
C LEU A 271 10.00 3.69 -4.78
N ASP A 272 10.95 2.77 -4.59
CA ASP A 272 12.39 2.95 -4.76
C ASP A 272 12.83 3.20 -6.21
N GLY A 273 12.02 2.80 -7.17
CA GLY A 273 12.30 2.95 -8.61
C GLY A 273 11.53 4.07 -9.32
N THR A 274 10.80 4.93 -8.59
CA THR A 274 9.88 5.88 -9.22
C THR A 274 9.99 7.30 -8.70
N ALA A 275 9.76 8.27 -9.60
CA ALA A 275 9.51 9.68 -9.26
C ALA A 275 8.02 9.99 -9.01
N LYS A 276 7.16 8.95 -9.00
CA LYS A 276 5.68 9.05 -9.00
C LYS A 276 5.07 8.71 -7.64
N GLY A 277 5.78 8.93 -6.55
CA GLY A 277 5.31 8.61 -5.19
C GLY A 277 4.01 9.30 -4.78
N GLY A 278 3.59 10.36 -5.48
CA GLY A 278 2.31 11.04 -5.26
C GLY A 278 1.08 10.15 -5.49
N VAL A 279 1.23 9.07 -6.26
CA VAL A 279 0.15 8.07 -6.48
C VAL A 279 -0.40 7.51 -5.15
N VAL A 280 0.43 7.38 -4.12
CA VAL A 280 0.02 6.92 -2.78
C VAL A 280 -1.02 7.86 -2.18
N ILE A 281 -0.77 9.17 -2.29
CA ILE A 281 -1.65 10.23 -1.77
C ILE A 281 -2.98 10.21 -2.51
N GLY A 282 -2.91 10.22 -3.84
CA GLY A 282 -4.10 10.32 -4.68
C GLY A 282 -5.03 9.11 -4.57
N ILE A 283 -4.49 7.89 -4.56
CA ILE A 283 -5.31 6.67 -4.45
C ILE A 283 -5.95 6.60 -3.06
N SER A 284 -5.19 6.86 -2.00
CA SER A 284 -5.73 6.84 -0.63
C SER A 284 -6.87 7.85 -0.47
N ASP A 285 -6.69 9.09 -0.92
CA ASP A 285 -7.73 10.13 -0.85
C ASP A 285 -8.95 9.81 -1.73
N GLN A 286 -8.74 9.44 -2.98
CA GLN A 286 -9.84 9.25 -3.92
C GLN A 286 -10.75 8.06 -3.58
N PHE A 287 -10.17 6.97 -3.08
CA PHE A 287 -10.92 5.74 -2.78
C PHE A 287 -11.24 5.60 -1.28
N GLN A 288 -10.73 6.48 -0.44
CA GLN A 288 -10.90 6.45 1.01
C GLN A 288 -10.45 5.09 1.60
N ILE A 289 -9.35 4.54 1.07
CA ILE A 289 -8.76 3.28 1.50
C ILE A 289 -7.41 3.56 2.15
N PRO A 290 -7.19 3.09 3.40
CA PRO A 290 -5.95 3.32 4.11
C PRO A 290 -4.77 2.60 3.46
N VAL A 291 -3.64 3.27 3.35
CA VAL A 291 -2.36 2.64 3.03
C VAL A 291 -1.82 1.98 4.29
N LYS A 292 -1.61 0.67 4.26
CA LYS A 292 -1.02 -0.08 5.38
C LYS A 292 0.47 -0.32 5.21
N TYR A 293 0.90 -0.61 3.97
CA TYR A 293 2.28 -1.00 3.71
C TYR A 293 2.85 -0.30 2.50
N ILE A 294 4.17 -0.05 2.54
CA ILE A 294 4.94 0.46 1.41
C ILE A 294 6.18 -0.42 1.18
N GLY A 295 6.44 -0.72 -0.09
CA GLY A 295 7.63 -1.43 -0.54
C GLY A 295 8.66 -0.44 -1.07
N VAL A 296 9.82 -0.43 -0.43
CA VAL A 296 10.90 0.54 -0.67
C VAL A 296 12.21 -0.14 -1.09
N GLY A 297 12.11 -1.36 -1.61
CA GLY A 297 13.24 -2.15 -2.10
C GLY A 297 12.93 -3.65 -2.20
N GLU A 298 13.92 -4.44 -2.61
CA GLU A 298 13.78 -5.88 -2.88
C GLU A 298 14.06 -6.77 -1.66
N GLY A 299 14.75 -6.27 -0.64
CA GLY A 299 15.09 -7.02 0.58
C GLY A 299 13.85 -7.49 1.35
N ILE A 300 14.02 -8.54 2.16
CA ILE A 300 12.92 -9.11 2.96
C ILE A 300 12.37 -8.13 4.01
N GLU A 301 13.19 -7.19 4.45
CA GLU A 301 12.84 -6.13 5.41
C GLU A 301 12.36 -4.83 4.72
N ASP A 302 12.38 -4.75 3.37
CA ASP A 302 12.02 -3.54 2.61
C ASP A 302 10.51 -3.38 2.40
N LEU A 303 9.69 -4.07 3.16
CA LEU A 303 8.27 -3.78 3.34
C LEU A 303 8.09 -3.11 4.69
N GLN A 304 7.60 -1.88 4.66
CA GLN A 304 7.41 -1.08 5.87
C GLN A 304 5.92 -0.82 6.12
N VAL A 305 5.56 -0.74 7.39
CA VAL A 305 4.25 -0.20 7.79
C VAL A 305 4.23 1.27 7.43
N PHE A 306 3.16 1.71 6.78
CA PHE A 306 3.01 3.08 6.34
C PHE A 306 2.83 4.03 7.53
N ASN A 307 3.70 5.02 7.61
CA ASN A 307 3.57 6.16 8.51
C ASN A 307 3.43 7.43 7.67
N LYS A 308 2.26 8.05 7.71
CA LYS A 308 1.94 9.23 6.91
C LYS A 308 2.90 10.40 7.12
N TYR A 309 3.34 10.64 8.36
CA TYR A 309 4.23 11.75 8.68
C TYR A 309 5.65 11.49 8.15
N GLU A 310 6.17 10.27 8.34
CA GLU A 310 7.48 9.89 7.83
C GLU A 310 7.48 9.88 6.29
N PHE A 311 6.39 9.39 5.68
CA PHE A 311 6.22 9.40 4.24
C PHE A 311 6.18 10.82 3.67
N VAL A 312 5.35 11.71 4.22
CA VAL A 312 5.28 13.10 3.77
C VAL A 312 6.60 13.82 4.03
N ASP A 313 7.20 13.64 5.21
CA ASP A 313 8.51 14.22 5.55
C ASP A 313 9.60 13.85 4.54
N SER A 314 9.56 12.62 3.98
CA SER A 314 10.55 12.18 3.01
C SER A 314 10.50 12.93 1.67
N PHE A 315 9.39 13.61 1.36
CA PHE A 315 9.29 14.48 0.17
C PHE A 315 9.82 15.89 0.40
N PHE A 316 9.89 16.36 1.66
CA PHE A 316 10.20 17.76 2.00
C PHE A 316 11.56 17.95 2.67
N LYS A 317 12.30 16.89 2.94
CA LYS A 317 13.66 16.90 3.50
C LYS A 317 14.70 16.54 2.47
#